data_254e79f9082ed3f81a94c8ffa87e9dd5
#
_entry.id   254e79f9082ed3f81a94c8ffa87e9dd5
#
_cell.length_a   1.000
_cell.length_b   1.000
_cell.length_c   1.000
_cell.angle_alpha   90.00
_cell.angle_beta   90.00
_cell.angle_gamma   90.00
#
_symmetry.space_group_name_H-M   'P 1'
#
loop_
_entity.id
_entity.type
_entity.pdbx_description
1 polymer ?
#
loop_
_entity_poly.entity_id
_entity_poly.type
_entity_poly.pdbx_seq_one_letter_code
_entity_poly.pdbx_strand_id
1 'polypeptide(L)'
;MTAPPLWLVALVLAIGVLLVRVALTARERALARLRSEWGQAPRREHRLDAIADAHRSRAAGEDVEGLDDRTWNDLHLDEVFVACDRTMSTLGQHALYHRLRGVPAGRY
;
A
#
# COMPACT_ATOMS: atom_id res chain seq x y z
N MET A 1 36.11 -10.84 -36.42
CA MET A 1 35.55 -10.35 -35.15
C MET A 1 36.49 -9.30 -34.58
N THR A 2 36.09 -8.07 -34.59
CA THR A 2 36.86 -6.97 -34.01
C THR A 2 36.44 -6.87 -32.52
N ALA A 3 37.45 -6.87 -31.64
CA ALA A 3 37.17 -6.68 -30.19
C ALA A 3 36.52 -5.28 -29.99
N PRO A 4 35.55 -5.14 -29.10
CA PRO A 4 34.94 -3.86 -28.81
C PRO A 4 36.02 -2.88 -28.32
N PRO A 5 35.99 -1.62 -28.74
CA PRO A 5 36.98 -0.65 -28.30
C PRO A 5 36.85 -0.47 -26.77
N LEU A 6 37.98 -0.37 -26.08
CA LEU A 6 38.09 -0.28 -24.60
C LEU A 6 37.20 0.82 -24.01
N TRP A 7 37.02 1.93 -24.73
CA TRP A 7 36.16 3.03 -24.28
C TRP A 7 34.66 2.63 -24.21
N LEU A 8 34.15 1.73 -25.09
CA LEU A 8 32.81 1.22 -25.05
C LEU A 8 32.62 0.34 -23.81
N VAL A 9 33.58 -0.52 -23.49
CA VAL A 9 33.57 -1.35 -22.30
C VAL A 9 33.55 -0.49 -21.04
N ALA A 10 34.41 0.55 -21.00
CA ALA A 10 34.42 1.49 -19.88
C ALA A 10 33.09 2.26 -19.74
N LEU A 11 32.48 2.67 -20.85
CA LEU A 11 31.20 3.35 -20.85
C LEU A 11 30.07 2.44 -20.30
N VAL A 12 30.00 1.19 -20.74
CA VAL A 12 29.01 0.22 -20.25
C VAL A 12 29.17 -0.05 -18.75
N LEU A 13 30.40 -0.20 -18.29
CA LEU A 13 30.68 -0.37 -16.86
C LEU A 13 30.29 0.88 -16.05
N ALA A 14 30.59 2.07 -16.54
CA ALA A 14 30.21 3.32 -15.88
C ALA A 14 28.68 3.47 -15.77
N ILE A 15 27.95 3.15 -16.84
CA ILE A 15 26.48 3.16 -16.83
C ILE A 15 25.94 2.11 -15.85
N GLY A 16 26.50 0.91 -15.86
CA GLY A 16 26.11 -0.16 -14.92
C GLY A 16 26.29 0.26 -13.45
N VAL A 17 27.45 0.83 -13.12
CA VAL A 17 27.73 1.36 -11.78
C VAL A 17 26.76 2.48 -11.41
N LEU A 18 26.49 3.40 -12.34
CA LEU A 18 25.53 4.49 -12.12
C LEU A 18 24.11 3.96 -11.83
N LEU A 19 23.63 3.00 -12.63
CA LEU A 19 22.31 2.39 -12.43
C LEU A 19 22.21 1.70 -11.07
N VAL A 20 23.23 0.95 -10.68
CA VAL A 20 23.28 0.30 -9.36
C VAL A 20 23.25 1.35 -8.24
N ARG A 21 24.04 2.43 -8.36
CA ARG A 21 24.05 3.54 -7.40
C ARG A 21 22.68 4.19 -7.26
N VAL A 22 22.03 4.49 -8.39
CA VAL A 22 20.68 5.08 -8.41
C VAL A 22 19.67 4.13 -7.76
N ALA A 23 19.72 2.85 -8.06
CA ALA A 23 18.81 1.85 -7.46
C ALA A 23 19.01 1.72 -5.93
N LEU A 24 20.25 1.69 -5.46
CA LEU A 24 20.56 1.61 -4.03
C LEU A 24 20.13 2.86 -3.27
N THR A 25 20.40 4.06 -3.82
CA THR A 25 19.97 5.32 -3.20
C THR A 25 18.45 5.49 -3.20
N ALA A 26 17.75 5.04 -4.24
CA ALA A 26 16.29 5.02 -4.26
C ALA A 26 15.70 4.13 -3.18
N ARG A 27 16.29 2.94 -2.98
CA ARG A 27 15.88 2.01 -1.91
C ARG A 27 16.13 2.60 -0.52
N GLU A 28 17.29 3.21 -0.28
CA GLU A 28 17.61 3.84 0.99
C GLU A 28 16.66 5.00 1.31
N ARG A 29 16.34 5.84 0.31
CA ARG A 29 15.37 6.93 0.46
C ARG A 29 13.97 6.41 0.77
N ALA A 30 13.52 5.33 0.12
CA ALA A 30 12.25 4.70 0.39
C ALA A 30 12.18 4.13 1.82
N LEU A 31 13.23 3.46 2.27
CA LEU A 31 13.33 2.94 3.64
C LEU A 31 13.40 4.07 4.69
N ALA A 32 14.15 5.13 4.42
CA ALA A 32 14.22 6.30 5.30
C ALA A 32 12.85 6.98 5.44
N ARG A 33 12.11 7.11 4.33
CA ARG A 33 10.75 7.64 4.34
C ARG A 33 9.80 6.78 5.17
N LEU A 34 9.79 5.46 4.95
CA LEU A 34 8.97 4.54 5.72
C LEU A 34 9.27 4.58 7.21
N ARG A 35 10.55 4.71 7.58
CA ARG A 35 10.96 4.85 8.98
C ARG A 35 10.53 6.17 9.58
N SER A 36 10.61 7.28 8.83
CA SER A 36 10.19 8.59 9.31
C SER A 36 8.67 8.72 9.47
N GLU A 37 7.91 7.97 8.67
CA GLU A 37 6.44 7.93 8.74
C GLU A 37 5.93 6.93 9.80
N TRP A 38 6.82 6.11 10.35
CA TRP A 38 6.45 5.10 11.34
C TRP A 38 5.94 5.75 12.62
N GLY A 39 4.75 5.34 13.06
CA GLY A 39 4.11 5.90 14.26
C GLY A 39 3.43 7.24 14.06
N GLN A 40 3.48 7.84 12.86
CA GLN A 40 2.74 9.06 12.55
C GLN A 40 1.39 8.71 11.90
N ALA A 41 0.39 9.56 12.15
CA ALA A 41 -0.89 9.46 11.48
C ALA A 41 -0.70 9.59 9.95
N PRO A 42 -1.38 8.77 9.13
CA PRO A 42 -1.31 8.90 7.68
C PRO A 42 -1.82 10.29 7.26
N ARG A 43 -1.09 10.95 6.38
CA ARG A 43 -1.45 12.28 5.86
C ARG A 43 -2.46 12.23 4.73
N ARG A 44 -2.91 11.05 4.35
CA ARG A 44 -3.82 10.86 3.22
C ARG A 44 -5.25 11.19 3.63
N GLU A 45 -5.94 11.91 2.76
CA GLU A 45 -7.37 12.15 2.91
C GLU A 45 -8.17 10.86 2.68
N HIS A 46 -9.12 10.61 3.57
CA HIS A 46 -10.00 9.44 3.52
C HIS A 46 -11.44 9.89 3.24
N ARG A 47 -11.96 9.48 2.10
CA ARG A 47 -13.38 9.65 1.77
C ARG A 47 -14.16 8.45 2.28
N LEU A 48 -14.42 8.44 3.59
CA LEU A 48 -15.01 7.31 4.30
C LEU A 48 -16.37 6.90 3.73
N ASP A 49 -17.19 7.85 3.30
CA ASP A 49 -18.49 7.61 2.67
C ASP A 49 -18.35 6.78 1.39
N ALA A 50 -17.45 7.18 0.50
CA ALA A 50 -17.20 6.47 -0.76
C ALA A 50 -16.59 5.08 -0.52
N ILE A 51 -15.73 4.96 0.48
CA ILE A 51 -15.11 3.68 0.88
C ILE A 51 -16.17 2.74 1.45
N ALA A 52 -17.05 3.24 2.32
CA ALA A 52 -18.15 2.47 2.90
C ALA A 52 -19.16 2.02 1.84
N ASP A 53 -19.49 2.90 0.89
CA ASP A 53 -20.41 2.57 -0.23
C ASP A 53 -19.81 1.50 -1.16
N ALA A 54 -18.52 1.60 -1.46
CA ALA A 54 -17.80 0.58 -2.22
C ALA A 54 -17.80 -0.79 -1.50
N HIS A 55 -17.63 -0.77 -0.18
CA HIS A 55 -17.73 -1.98 0.64
C HIS A 55 -19.13 -2.60 0.58
N ARG A 56 -20.19 -1.80 0.75
CA ARG A 56 -21.58 -2.28 0.68
C ARG A 56 -21.90 -2.89 -0.68
N SER A 57 -21.48 -2.23 -1.76
CA SER A 57 -21.68 -2.74 -3.12
C SER A 57 -20.99 -4.07 -3.36
N ARG A 58 -19.78 -4.22 -2.82
CA ARG A 58 -19.01 -5.47 -2.92
C ARG A 58 -19.60 -6.57 -2.05
N ALA A 59 -19.95 -6.26 -0.80
CA ALA A 59 -20.53 -7.22 0.14
C ALA A 59 -21.88 -7.75 -0.32
N ALA A 60 -22.68 -6.97 -1.06
CA ALA A 60 -23.95 -7.41 -1.64
C ALA A 60 -23.79 -8.52 -2.69
N GLY A 61 -22.61 -8.60 -3.36
CA GLY A 61 -22.28 -9.63 -4.35
C GLY A 61 -21.50 -10.82 -3.78
N GLU A 62 -21.04 -10.73 -2.55
CA GLU A 62 -20.26 -11.76 -1.86
C GLU A 62 -21.01 -12.20 -0.61
N ASP A 63 -21.08 -13.50 -0.34
CA ASP A 63 -21.60 -14.03 0.92
C ASP A 63 -20.53 -13.89 2.02
N VAL A 64 -20.33 -12.64 2.46
CA VAL A 64 -19.30 -12.28 3.44
C VAL A 64 -19.97 -12.06 4.78
N GLU A 65 -19.73 -12.92 5.73
CA GLU A 65 -19.98 -12.63 7.13
C GLU A 65 -19.05 -11.51 7.59
N GLY A 66 -19.60 -10.41 8.06
CA GLY A 66 -18.82 -9.23 8.44
C GLY A 66 -19.42 -8.49 9.62
N LEU A 67 -18.68 -7.48 10.09
CA LEU A 67 -19.16 -6.58 11.12
C LEU A 67 -20.30 -5.71 10.56
N ASP A 68 -21.41 -5.68 11.27
CA ASP A 68 -22.52 -4.78 10.96
C ASP A 68 -22.15 -3.31 11.22
N ASP A 69 -22.90 -2.39 10.63
CA ASP A 69 -22.63 -0.96 10.74
C ASP A 69 -22.69 -0.46 12.19
N ARG A 70 -23.56 -1.05 13.02
CA ARG A 70 -23.70 -0.68 14.41
C ARG A 70 -22.43 -1.04 15.19
N THR A 71 -21.98 -2.27 15.11
CA THR A 71 -20.75 -2.73 15.79
C THR A 71 -19.54 -1.95 15.31
N TRP A 72 -19.47 -1.67 14.01
CA TRP A 72 -18.40 -0.85 13.42
C TRP A 72 -18.34 0.55 14.03
N ASN A 73 -19.50 1.21 14.14
CA ASN A 73 -19.60 2.55 14.70
C ASN A 73 -19.38 2.58 16.21
N ASP A 74 -19.93 1.61 16.94
CA ASP A 74 -19.78 1.52 18.40
C ASP A 74 -18.31 1.33 18.82
N LEU A 75 -17.52 0.68 17.99
CA LEU A 75 -16.08 0.48 18.21
C LEU A 75 -15.18 1.55 17.57
N HIS A 76 -15.76 2.58 16.96
CA HIS A 76 -15.03 3.66 16.27
C HIS A 76 -13.99 3.13 15.26
N LEU A 77 -14.34 2.07 14.51
CA LEU A 77 -13.41 1.39 13.63
C LEU A 77 -13.02 2.21 12.39
N ASP A 78 -13.75 3.26 12.04
CA ASP A 78 -13.31 4.24 11.03
C ASP A 78 -12.01 4.95 11.46
N GLU A 79 -11.90 5.31 12.73
CA GLU A 79 -10.67 5.93 13.27
C GLU A 79 -9.51 4.94 13.27
N VAL A 80 -9.77 3.69 13.61
CA VAL A 80 -8.78 2.61 13.55
C VAL A 80 -8.33 2.37 12.11
N PHE A 81 -9.27 2.33 11.16
CA PHE A 81 -8.95 2.20 9.74
C PHE A 81 -8.04 3.33 9.26
N VAL A 82 -8.41 4.60 9.55
CA VAL A 82 -7.61 5.78 9.19
C VAL A 82 -6.21 5.71 9.80
N ALA A 83 -6.09 5.30 11.05
CA ALA A 83 -4.79 5.17 11.73
C ALA A 83 -3.92 4.05 11.14
N CYS A 84 -4.53 2.97 10.68
CA CYS A 84 -3.83 1.80 10.12
C CYS A 84 -3.56 1.90 8.63
N ASP A 85 -4.26 2.78 7.90
CA ASP A 85 -4.16 2.85 6.44
C ASP A 85 -2.79 3.37 5.99
N ARG A 86 -2.02 2.48 5.41
CA ARG A 86 -0.72 2.74 4.76
C ARG A 86 -0.78 2.45 3.25
N THR A 87 -1.96 2.33 2.70
CA THR A 87 -2.14 2.02 1.28
C THR A 87 -1.72 3.20 0.40
N MET A 88 -1.22 2.90 -0.78
CA MET A 88 -0.72 3.91 -1.73
C MET A 88 -1.77 4.30 -2.78
N SER A 89 -2.89 3.58 -2.86
CA SER A 89 -3.93 3.77 -3.86
C SER A 89 -5.33 3.75 -3.26
N THR A 90 -6.28 4.38 -3.96
CA THR A 90 -7.70 4.33 -3.58
C THR A 90 -8.25 2.90 -3.58
N LEU A 91 -7.84 2.09 -4.56
CA LEU A 91 -8.22 0.69 -4.62
C LEU A 91 -7.67 -0.10 -3.41
N GLY A 92 -6.45 0.20 -2.99
CA GLY A 92 -5.85 -0.37 -1.78
C GLY A 92 -6.62 0.01 -0.52
N GLN A 93 -7.08 1.27 -0.39
CA GLN A 93 -7.93 1.70 0.72
C GLN A 93 -9.24 0.91 0.78
N HIS A 94 -9.93 0.77 -0.35
CA HIS A 94 -11.17 0.01 -0.43
C HIS A 94 -10.96 -1.47 -0.08
N ALA A 95 -9.88 -2.06 -0.55
CA ALA A 95 -9.54 -3.45 -0.24
C ALA A 95 -9.23 -3.65 1.25
N LEU A 96 -8.47 -2.73 1.86
CA LEU A 96 -8.15 -2.77 3.29
C LEU A 96 -9.41 -2.63 4.15
N TYR A 97 -10.27 -1.65 3.85
CA TYR A 97 -11.53 -1.42 4.56
C TYR A 97 -12.45 -2.64 4.47
N HIS A 98 -12.63 -3.18 3.27
CA HIS A 98 -13.43 -4.38 3.05
C HIS A 98 -12.90 -5.57 3.84
N ARG A 99 -11.58 -5.72 3.91
CA ARG A 99 -10.94 -6.80 4.66
C ARG A 99 -11.05 -6.64 6.17
N LEU A 100 -11.03 -5.41 6.68
CA LEU A 100 -11.24 -5.14 8.10
C LEU A 100 -12.69 -5.37 8.54
N ARG A 101 -13.65 -5.11 7.65
CA ARG A 101 -15.06 -5.36 7.92
C ARG A 101 -15.48 -6.82 7.72
N GLY A 102 -14.82 -7.52 6.79
CA GLY A 102 -15.10 -8.92 6.52
C GLY A 102 -14.37 -9.84 7.48
N VAL A 103 -15.09 -10.74 8.13
CA VAL A 103 -14.47 -11.86 8.83
C VAL A 103 -14.32 -12.98 7.80
N PRO A 104 -13.10 -13.45 7.48
CA PRO A 104 -12.96 -14.58 6.59
C PRO A 104 -13.67 -15.77 7.21
N ALA A 105 -14.71 -16.28 6.54
CA ALA A 105 -15.42 -17.47 6.95
C ALA A 105 -14.45 -18.64 7.02
N GLY A 106 -14.11 -19.03 8.25
CA GLY A 106 -13.54 -20.32 8.59
C GLY A 106 -12.27 -20.76 7.90
N ARG A 107 -11.14 -20.45 8.51
CA ARG A 107 -10.00 -21.39 8.64
C ARG A 107 -9.20 -20.99 9.88
N TYR A 108 -9.54 -21.60 10.95
CA TYR A 108 -8.63 -21.74 12.08
C TYR A 108 -8.16 -23.18 12.10
#